data_c4a02a509f915badcf55aba2b5493f14
#
_entry.id   c4a02a509f915badcf55aba2b5493f14
#
_cell.length_a   1.000
_cell.length_b   1.000
_cell.length_c   1.000
_cell.angle_alpha   90.00
_cell.angle_beta   90.00
_cell.angle_gamma   90.00
#
_symmetry.space_group_name_H-M   'P 1'
#
loop_
_entity.id
_entity.type
_entity.pdbx_description
1 polymer ?
#
loop_
_entity_poly.entity_id
_entity_poly.type
_entity_poly.pdbx_seq_one_letter_code
_entity_poly.pdbx_strand_id
1 'polypeptide(L)'
;KIHHFIDEAIANAGHPPALLLHAGSFTEMTEGGLVLGPNPTAQYQRGFAVLRSGDHVLMYTDGVTEAQAPGEREYGLARMKTALRKNVGRSAREIVTAIFKDLADFTSGFPQQDDRTIVVLRKI
;
A
#
# COMPACT_ATOMS: atom_id res chain seq x y z
N LYS A 1 11.47 1.52 15.69
CA LYS A 1 11.90 0.61 14.60
C LYS A 1 10.80 0.52 13.56
N ILE A 2 11.19 0.27 12.32
CA ILE A 2 10.24 0.17 11.19
C ILE A 2 9.16 -0.86 11.47
N HIS A 3 9.54 -1.98 12.01
CA HIS A 3 8.64 -3.06 12.37
C HIS A 3 7.51 -2.58 13.32
N HIS A 4 7.86 -1.86 14.36
CA HIS A 4 6.91 -1.31 15.32
C HIS A 4 5.98 -0.27 14.70
N PHE A 5 6.54 0.58 13.85
CA PHE A 5 5.77 1.60 13.15
C PHE A 5 4.71 0.98 12.24
N ILE A 6 5.06 -0.10 11.56
CA ILE A 6 4.12 -0.79 10.68
C ILE A 6 3.01 -1.46 11.49
N ASP A 7 3.36 -2.10 12.60
CA ASP A 7 2.38 -2.70 13.48
C ASP A 7 1.37 -1.68 14.00
N GLU A 8 1.86 -0.53 14.42
CA GLU A 8 0.99 0.55 14.88
C GLU A 8 0.11 1.09 13.76
N ALA A 9 0.65 1.24 12.57
CA ALA A 9 -0.11 1.72 11.43
C ALA A 9 -1.23 0.75 11.03
N ILE A 10 -0.96 -0.55 11.09
CA ILE A 10 -1.95 -1.58 10.77
C ILE A 10 -3.00 -1.69 11.88
N ALA A 11 -2.58 -1.57 13.13
CA ALA A 11 -3.47 -1.69 14.28
C ALA A 11 -4.37 -0.47 14.49
N ASN A 12 -4.02 0.67 13.92
CA ASN A 12 -4.77 1.90 14.09
C ASN A 12 -6.13 1.80 13.39
N ALA A 13 -7.19 1.82 14.21
CA ALA A 13 -8.54 1.74 13.71
C ALA A 13 -8.87 2.89 12.76
N GLY A 14 -9.57 2.59 11.69
CA GLY A 14 -9.99 3.57 10.70
C GLY A 14 -9.09 3.68 9.47
N HIS A 15 -7.96 2.99 9.45
CA HIS A 15 -7.15 2.90 8.24
C HIS A 15 -7.50 1.66 7.43
N PRO A 16 -7.47 1.74 6.09
CA PRO A 16 -7.62 0.56 5.26
C PRO A 16 -6.54 -0.46 5.55
N PRO A 17 -6.81 -1.76 5.34
CA PRO A 17 -5.78 -2.78 5.50
C PRO A 17 -4.60 -2.53 4.58
N ALA A 18 -3.38 -2.79 5.07
CA ALA A 18 -2.21 -2.78 4.22
C ALA A 18 -2.31 -3.91 3.19
N LEU A 19 -1.72 -3.69 2.03
CA LEU A 19 -1.73 -4.66 0.93
C LEU A 19 -0.33 -5.21 0.72
N LEU A 20 -0.21 -6.53 0.70
CA LEU A 20 1.03 -7.21 0.35
C LEU A 20 0.95 -7.67 -1.11
N LEU A 21 1.90 -7.23 -1.92
CA LEU A 21 2.05 -7.72 -3.29
C LEU A 21 3.19 -8.72 -3.34
N HIS A 22 2.86 -9.97 -3.64
CA HIS A 22 3.81 -11.06 -3.82
C HIS A 22 3.49 -11.81 -5.10
N ALA A 23 4.50 -11.96 -5.96
CA ALA A 23 4.37 -12.71 -7.21
C ALA A 23 3.13 -12.33 -8.03
N GLY A 24 2.81 -11.04 -8.10
CA GLY A 24 1.69 -10.50 -8.85
C GLY A 24 0.34 -10.56 -8.15
N SER A 25 0.26 -11.15 -6.97
CA SER A 25 -0.99 -11.27 -6.21
C SER A 25 -1.00 -10.36 -5.00
N PHE A 26 -2.13 -9.70 -4.76
CA PHE A 26 -2.34 -8.87 -3.58
C PHE A 26 -3.05 -9.64 -2.48
N THR A 27 -2.60 -9.44 -1.25
CA THR A 27 -3.23 -9.98 -0.05
C THR A 27 -3.46 -8.84 0.94
N GLU A 28 -4.64 -8.76 1.52
CA GLU A 28 -4.92 -7.80 2.56
C GLU A 28 -4.34 -8.27 3.89
N MET A 29 -3.69 -7.34 4.59
CA MET A 29 -3.11 -7.61 5.90
C MET A 29 -4.03 -7.04 6.97
N THR A 30 -5.00 -7.84 7.41
CA THR A 30 -6.05 -7.38 8.31
C THR A 30 -5.72 -7.57 9.79
N GLU A 31 -4.79 -8.46 10.10
CA GLU A 31 -4.40 -8.78 11.48
C GLU A 31 -2.90 -9.02 11.56
N GLY A 32 -2.36 -8.81 12.74
CA GLY A 32 -0.97 -9.13 13.04
C GLY A 32 0.00 -8.09 12.55
N GLY A 33 1.24 -8.46 12.49
CA GLY A 33 2.33 -7.59 12.12
C GLY A 33 3.06 -8.05 10.87
N LEU A 34 3.96 -7.20 10.43
CA LEU A 34 4.84 -7.48 9.31
C LEU A 34 6.20 -7.89 9.85
N VAL A 35 6.69 -9.04 9.44
CA VAL A 35 8.01 -9.51 9.80
C VAL A 35 8.99 -9.19 8.69
N LEU A 36 9.98 -8.37 9.00
CA LEU A 36 11.03 -8.00 8.07
C LEU A 36 12.26 -8.85 8.35
N GLY A 37 12.70 -9.58 7.35
CA GLY A 37 13.89 -10.39 7.40
C GLY A 37 13.62 -11.88 7.44
N PRO A 38 14.62 -12.67 7.03
CA PRO A 38 14.45 -14.10 6.94
C PRO A 38 14.78 -14.76 8.30
N ASN A 39 13.77 -15.21 8.99
CA ASN A 39 13.98 -16.18 10.04
C ASN A 39 12.97 -17.30 9.83
N PRO A 40 13.29 -18.26 8.95
CA PRO A 40 12.36 -19.31 8.61
C PRO A 40 12.05 -20.26 9.78
N THR A 41 12.85 -20.19 10.83
CA THR A 41 12.63 -21.02 12.01
C THR A 41 11.78 -20.33 13.08
N ALA A 42 11.52 -19.02 12.94
CA ALA A 42 10.71 -18.32 13.91
C ALA A 42 9.26 -18.77 13.82
N GLN A 43 8.65 -18.91 14.98
CA GLN A 43 7.22 -19.18 15.04
C GLN A 43 6.49 -17.85 14.96
N TYR A 44 5.73 -17.66 13.89
CA TYR A 44 4.93 -16.47 13.71
C TYR A 44 3.51 -16.73 14.16
N GLN A 45 2.96 -15.76 14.86
CA GLN A 45 1.57 -15.82 15.24
C GLN A 45 0.68 -15.63 14.01
N ARG A 46 -0.55 -16.07 14.15
CA ARG A 46 -1.56 -15.92 13.13
C ARG A 46 -1.69 -14.45 12.71
N GLY A 47 -1.68 -14.21 11.41
CA GLY A 47 -1.80 -12.87 10.87
C GLY A 47 -0.49 -12.18 10.51
N PHE A 48 0.65 -12.76 10.86
CA PHE A 48 1.93 -12.21 10.44
C PHE A 48 2.24 -12.58 9.00
N ALA A 49 2.88 -11.65 8.30
CA ALA A 49 3.40 -11.89 6.97
C ALA A 49 4.91 -11.72 6.95
N VAL A 50 5.59 -12.53 6.15
CA VAL A 50 7.03 -12.45 5.96
C VAL A 50 7.28 -11.87 4.57
N LEU A 51 8.01 -10.76 4.50
CA LEU A 51 8.40 -10.17 3.23
C LEU A 51 9.57 -10.92 2.62
N ARG A 52 9.42 -11.26 1.36
CA ARG A 52 10.48 -11.89 0.56
C ARG A 52 11.00 -10.90 -0.46
N SER A 53 12.19 -11.15 -0.99
CA SER A 53 12.77 -10.32 -2.04
C SER A 53 11.77 -10.13 -3.17
N GLY A 54 11.57 -8.87 -3.55
CA GLY A 54 10.63 -8.51 -4.60
C GLY A 54 9.22 -8.23 -4.12
N ASP A 55 8.93 -8.46 -2.84
CA ASP A 55 7.62 -8.15 -2.29
C ASP A 55 7.48 -6.65 -2.02
N HIS A 56 6.25 -6.19 -2.08
CA HIS A 56 5.90 -4.80 -1.79
C HIS A 56 4.77 -4.77 -0.78
N VAL A 57 4.80 -3.78 0.11
CA VAL A 57 3.68 -3.46 0.98
C VAL A 57 3.20 -2.06 0.65
N LEU A 58 1.92 -1.92 0.47
CA LEU A 58 1.26 -0.66 0.15
C LEU A 58 0.30 -0.32 1.29
N MET A 59 0.54 0.82 1.91
CA MET A 59 -0.37 1.40 2.90
C MET A 59 -0.86 2.74 2.36
N TYR A 60 -2.10 3.06 2.63
CA TYR A 60 -2.72 4.25 2.07
C TYR A 60 -3.87 4.71 2.95
N THR A 61 -4.29 5.94 2.77
CA THR A 61 -5.48 6.48 3.44
C THR A 61 -6.65 6.51 2.48
N ASP A 62 -7.86 6.55 3.03
CA ASP A 62 -9.09 6.61 2.24
C ASP A 62 -9.12 7.81 1.28
N GLY A 63 -8.43 8.89 1.63
CA GLY A 63 -8.32 10.06 0.76
C GLY A 63 -7.72 9.75 -0.60
N VAL A 64 -6.98 8.65 -0.73
CA VAL A 64 -6.45 8.20 -2.02
C VAL A 64 -7.49 7.45 -2.82
N THR A 65 -8.07 6.38 -2.24
CA THR A 65 -9.01 5.53 -2.97
C THR A 65 -10.35 6.21 -3.20
N GLU A 66 -10.76 7.13 -2.33
CA GLU A 66 -12.00 7.88 -2.46
C GLU A 66 -11.83 9.19 -3.21
N ALA A 67 -10.63 9.49 -3.71
CA ALA A 67 -10.40 10.69 -4.50
C ALA A 67 -11.28 10.67 -5.75
N GLN A 68 -11.93 11.79 -6.01
CA GLN A 68 -12.96 11.87 -7.05
C GLN A 68 -12.45 12.53 -8.31
N ALA A 69 -12.96 12.05 -9.42
CA ALA A 69 -12.86 12.68 -10.72
C ALA A 69 -14.20 13.36 -11.06
N PRO A 70 -14.23 14.23 -12.08
CA PRO A 70 -15.50 14.77 -12.57
C PRO A 70 -16.51 13.66 -12.84
N GLY A 71 -17.76 13.87 -12.41
CA GLY A 71 -18.82 12.85 -12.50
C GLY A 71 -18.89 11.95 -11.27
N GLU A 72 -18.22 12.33 -10.18
CA GLU A 72 -18.26 11.64 -8.88
C GLU A 72 -17.69 10.23 -8.90
N ARG A 73 -16.82 9.94 -9.88
CA ARG A 73 -16.13 8.65 -9.93
C ARG A 73 -14.94 8.67 -8.97
N GLU A 74 -14.78 7.60 -8.20
CA GLU A 74 -13.66 7.44 -7.29
C GLU A 74 -12.47 6.76 -7.96
N TYR A 75 -11.25 7.12 -7.52
CA TYR A 75 -10.01 6.50 -7.99
C TYR A 75 -10.04 4.99 -7.80
N GLY A 76 -10.32 4.57 -6.60
CA GLY A 76 -10.57 3.16 -6.28
C GLY A 76 -9.31 2.32 -6.09
N LEU A 77 -9.52 1.22 -5.40
CA LEU A 77 -8.45 0.29 -5.04
C LEU A 77 -7.86 -0.42 -6.26
N ALA A 78 -8.71 -0.83 -7.20
CA ALA A 78 -8.26 -1.56 -8.39
C ALA A 78 -7.29 -0.74 -9.23
N ARG A 79 -7.56 0.55 -9.39
CA ARG A 79 -6.71 1.44 -10.16
C ARG A 79 -5.36 1.68 -9.47
N MET A 80 -5.39 1.83 -8.15
CA MET A 80 -4.18 1.97 -7.35
C MET A 80 -3.31 0.71 -7.44
N LYS A 81 -3.91 -0.46 -7.33
CA LYS A 81 -3.20 -1.74 -7.49
C LYS A 81 -2.56 -1.87 -8.87
N THR A 82 -3.27 -1.47 -9.90
CA THR A 82 -2.73 -1.47 -11.27
C THR A 82 -1.52 -0.56 -11.39
N ALA A 83 -1.57 0.64 -10.81
CA ALA A 83 -0.45 1.57 -10.82
C ALA A 83 0.78 0.97 -10.12
N LEU A 84 0.58 0.29 -9.00
CA LEU A 84 1.69 -0.40 -8.32
C LEU A 84 2.27 -1.51 -9.19
N ARG A 85 1.43 -2.36 -9.75
CA ARG A 85 1.89 -3.48 -10.61
C ARG A 85 2.72 -3.02 -11.78
N LYS A 86 2.34 -1.92 -12.41
CA LYS A 86 3.08 -1.37 -13.55
C LYS A 86 4.47 -0.86 -13.18
N ASN A 87 4.71 -0.63 -11.90
CA ASN A 87 5.93 -0.01 -11.43
C ASN A 87 6.79 -0.91 -10.54
N VAL A 88 6.47 -2.21 -10.48
CA VAL A 88 7.32 -3.17 -9.76
C VAL A 88 8.71 -3.18 -10.38
N GLY A 89 9.72 -3.34 -9.55
CA GLY A 89 11.11 -3.27 -9.99
C GLY A 89 11.73 -1.87 -9.90
N ARG A 90 10.92 -0.85 -9.71
CA ARG A 90 11.39 0.52 -9.47
C ARG A 90 11.62 0.76 -7.99
N SER A 91 12.28 1.86 -7.64
CA SER A 91 12.46 2.22 -6.24
C SER A 91 11.12 2.53 -5.57
N ALA A 92 11.06 2.42 -4.26
CA ALA A 92 9.84 2.76 -3.52
C ALA A 92 9.42 4.21 -3.78
N ARG A 93 10.38 5.13 -3.86
CA ARG A 93 10.10 6.53 -4.19
C ARG A 93 9.47 6.67 -5.57
N GLU A 94 10.00 5.99 -6.56
CA GLU A 94 9.48 6.03 -7.93
C GLU A 94 8.07 5.46 -8.00
N ILE A 95 7.81 4.41 -7.24
CA ILE A 95 6.48 3.80 -7.17
C ILE A 95 5.47 4.79 -6.59
N VAL A 96 5.80 5.43 -5.47
CA VAL A 96 4.93 6.43 -4.84
C VAL A 96 4.65 7.58 -5.81
N THR A 97 5.69 8.08 -6.46
CA THR A 97 5.55 9.16 -7.45
C THR A 97 4.63 8.75 -8.59
N ALA A 98 4.76 7.52 -9.08
CA ALA A 98 3.93 7.01 -10.17
C ALA A 98 2.47 6.89 -9.76
N ILE A 99 2.20 6.43 -8.54
CA ILE A 99 0.82 6.32 -8.04
C ILE A 99 0.20 7.71 -7.90
N PHE A 100 0.91 8.67 -7.33
CA PHE A 100 0.39 10.04 -7.22
C PHE A 100 0.17 10.69 -8.57
N LYS A 101 1.03 10.40 -9.55
CA LYS A 101 0.82 10.90 -10.91
C LYS A 101 -0.45 10.32 -11.54
N ASP A 102 -0.66 9.02 -11.38
CA ASP A 102 -1.86 8.37 -11.89
C ASP A 102 -3.12 8.93 -11.21
N LEU A 103 -3.04 9.17 -9.90
CA LEU A 103 -4.11 9.79 -9.14
C LEU A 103 -4.42 11.20 -9.64
N ALA A 104 -3.39 12.01 -9.85
CA ALA A 104 -3.55 13.38 -10.36
C ALA A 104 -4.19 13.40 -11.76
N ASP A 105 -3.73 12.50 -12.63
CA ASP A 105 -4.29 12.37 -13.98
C ASP A 105 -5.76 11.94 -13.92
N PHE A 106 -6.10 11.03 -13.02
CA PHE A 106 -7.48 10.57 -12.86
C PHE A 106 -8.40 11.68 -12.37
N THR A 107 -7.98 12.41 -11.34
CA THR A 107 -8.82 13.44 -10.74
C THR A 107 -8.97 14.68 -11.62
N SER A 108 -8.06 14.90 -12.56
CA SER A 108 -8.11 16.00 -13.54
C SER A 108 -8.38 17.37 -12.91
N GLY A 109 -7.73 17.63 -11.77
CA GLY A 109 -7.88 18.92 -11.09
C GLY A 109 -9.14 19.05 -10.23
N PHE A 110 -9.91 17.97 -10.06
CA PHE A 110 -11.02 17.98 -9.10
C PHE A 110 -10.47 18.28 -7.70
N PRO A 111 -11.10 19.14 -6.91
CA PRO A 111 -10.55 19.55 -5.63
C PRO A 111 -10.31 18.36 -4.70
N GLN A 112 -9.16 18.36 -4.02
CA GLN A 112 -8.84 17.37 -3.01
C GLN A 112 -9.76 17.57 -1.80
N GLN A 113 -10.41 16.50 -1.38
CA GLN A 113 -11.41 16.54 -0.30
C GLN A 113 -10.88 16.01 1.02
N ASP A 114 -9.78 15.25 1.00
CA ASP A 114 -9.22 14.63 2.18
C ASP A 114 -7.71 14.46 2.01
N ASP A 115 -7.02 14.21 3.11
CA ASP A 115 -5.58 13.97 3.11
C ASP A 115 -5.26 12.69 2.35
N ARG A 116 -4.15 12.74 1.61
CA ARG A 116 -3.69 11.63 0.78
C ARG A 116 -2.32 11.19 1.24
N THR A 117 -2.26 9.99 1.81
CA THR A 117 -1.00 9.40 2.26
C THR A 117 -0.81 8.04 1.62
N ILE A 118 0.39 7.81 1.11
CA ILE A 118 0.79 6.52 0.55
C ILE A 118 2.16 6.17 1.11
N VAL A 119 2.28 4.95 1.60
CA VAL A 119 3.56 4.39 2.04
C VAL A 119 3.80 3.11 1.26
N VAL A 120 4.96 3.02 0.65
CA VAL A 120 5.38 1.81 -0.05
C VAL A 120 6.65 1.28 0.59
N LEU A 121 6.62 0.01 0.95
CA LEU A 121 7.80 -0.73 1.38
C LEU A 121 8.14 -1.74 0.29
N ARG A 122 9.40 -1.81 -0.06
CA ARG A 122 9.90 -2.77 -1.04
C ARG A 122 11.01 -3.59 -0.38
N LYS A 123 10.87 -4.90 -0.41
CA LYS A 123 11.90 -5.79 0.07
C LYS A 123 12.92 -6.05 -1.06
N ILE A 124 14.13 -5.66 -0.82
CA ILE A 124 15.23 -5.84 -1.78
C ILE A 124 15.77 -7.26 -1.75
#